data_da1a28f2e42c432db9516a439172091f
#
_entry.id   da1a28f2e42c432db9516a439172091f
#
_cell.length_a   1.000
_cell.length_b   1.000
_cell.length_c   1.000
_cell.angle_alpha   90.00
_cell.angle_beta   90.00
_cell.angle_gamma   90.00
#
_symmetry.space_group_name_H-M   'P 1'
#
loop_
_entity.id
_entity.type
_entity.pdbx_description
1 polymer ?
#
loop_
_entity_poly.entity_id
_entity_poly.type
_entity_poly.pdbx_seq_one_letter_code
_entity_poly.pdbx_strand_id
1 'polypeptide(L)' 'MKVDEMNEVLEFFFTKKVTVHIDTKSGEWYNGLILEMHEKFLVIHDRVLGETPILFSNIKILEKYREKVE' A
#
# COMPACT_ATOMS: atom_id res chain seq x y z
N MET A 1 9.46 -9.48 4.42
CA MET A 1 9.35 -9.58 2.95
C MET A 1 10.57 -8.93 2.32
N LYS A 2 11.17 -9.58 1.33
CA LYS A 2 12.30 -8.99 0.60
C LYS A 2 11.79 -7.90 -0.34
N VAL A 3 12.65 -6.93 -0.65
CA VAL A 3 12.28 -5.79 -1.50
C VAL A 3 11.71 -6.24 -2.85
N ASP A 4 12.34 -7.22 -3.48
CA ASP A 4 11.89 -7.72 -4.78
C ASP A 4 10.49 -8.35 -4.71
N GLU A 5 10.25 -9.13 -3.66
CA GLU A 5 8.93 -9.74 -3.43
C GLU A 5 7.86 -8.69 -3.17
N MET A 6 8.20 -7.65 -2.43
CA MET A 6 7.28 -6.56 -2.15
C MET A 6 6.91 -5.81 -3.43
N ASN A 7 7.89 -5.55 -4.30
CA ASN A 7 7.64 -4.86 -5.56
C ASN A 7 6.69 -5.64 -6.46
N GLU A 8 6.85 -6.95 -6.54
CA GLU A 8 5.96 -7.81 -7.33
C GLU A 8 4.53 -7.78 -6.78
N VAL A 9 4.39 -7.86 -5.47
CA VAL A 9 3.07 -7.82 -4.81
C VAL A 9 2.41 -6.47 -4.99
N LEU A 10 3.16 -5.38 -4.84
CA LEU A 10 2.64 -4.03 -5.04
C LEU A 10 2.20 -3.83 -6.48
N GLU A 11 2.99 -4.28 -7.44
CA GLU A 11 2.64 -4.18 -8.86
C GLU A 11 1.37 -4.96 -9.18
N PHE A 12 1.23 -6.14 -8.60
CA PHE A 12 0.01 -6.94 -8.76
C PHE A 12 -1.21 -6.19 -8.22
N PHE A 13 -1.12 -5.66 -7.01
CA PHE A 13 -2.23 -4.91 -6.42
C PHE A 13 -2.56 -3.65 -7.22
N PHE A 14 -1.53 -2.98 -7.73
CA PHE A 14 -1.71 -1.79 -8.54
C PHE A 14 -2.42 -2.12 -9.87
N THR A 15 -1.92 -3.14 -10.57
CA THR A 15 -2.46 -3.55 -11.87
C THR A 15 -3.89 -4.07 -11.76
N LYS A 16 -4.18 -4.83 -10.73
CA LYS A 16 -5.50 -5.42 -10.51
C LYS A 16 -6.46 -4.52 -9.76
N LYS A 17 -6.02 -3.32 -9.38
CA LYS A 17 -6.84 -2.34 -8.65
C LYS A 17 -7.43 -2.91 -7.36
N VAL A 18 -6.58 -3.59 -6.61
CA VAL A 18 -6.96 -4.18 -5.33
C VAL A 18 -6.77 -3.16 -4.22
N THR A 19 -7.80 -2.98 -3.38
CA THR A 19 -7.66 -2.14 -2.20
C THR A 19 -6.70 -2.80 -1.23
N VAL A 20 -5.71 -2.05 -0.76
CA VAL A 20 -4.66 -2.57 0.11
C VAL A 20 -4.71 -1.95 1.49
N HIS A 21 -4.13 -2.67 2.44
CA HIS A 21 -3.87 -2.17 3.78
C HIS A 21 -2.36 -2.11 3.97
N ILE A 22 -1.86 -0.96 4.39
CA ILE A 22 -0.43 -0.74 4.61
C ILE A 22 -0.21 -0.21 6.02
N ASP A 23 0.63 -0.90 6.78
CA ASP A 23 1.15 -0.39 8.05
C ASP A 23 2.56 0.11 7.82
N THR A 24 2.91 1.26 8.36
CA THR A 24 4.23 1.83 8.23
C THR A 24 5.06 1.60 9.48
N LYS A 25 6.38 1.64 9.31
CA LYS A 25 7.32 1.54 10.43
C LYS A 25 7.20 2.72 11.37
N SER A 26 6.71 3.86 10.88
CA SER A 26 6.48 5.05 11.70
C SER A 26 5.18 5.00 12.51
N GLY A 27 4.42 3.90 12.42
CA GLY A 27 3.22 3.71 13.23
C GLY A 27 1.92 4.18 12.60
N GLU A 28 1.95 4.56 11.34
CA GLU A 28 0.76 4.97 10.61
C GLU A 28 0.21 3.80 9.81
N TRP A 29 -1.07 3.87 9.44
CA TRP A 29 -1.67 2.85 8.59
C TRP A 29 -2.62 3.51 7.58
N TYR A 30 -2.73 2.87 6.42
CA TYR A 30 -3.52 3.41 5.31
C TYR A 30 -4.29 2.29 4.63
N ASN A 31 -5.48 2.61 4.16
CA ASN A 31 -6.31 1.68 3.38
C ASN A 31 -6.78 2.39 2.12
N GLY A 32 -6.56 1.81 0.97
CA GLY A 32 -7.01 2.41 -0.27
C GLY A 32 -6.43 1.75 -1.50
N LEU A 33 -6.62 2.41 -2.64
CA LEU A 33 -6.09 1.96 -3.92
C LEU A 33 -4.76 2.62 -4.21
N ILE A 34 -3.84 1.85 -4.77
CA ILE A 34 -2.57 2.40 -5.23
C ILE A 34 -2.86 3.17 -6.53
N LEU A 35 -2.56 4.46 -6.54
CA LEU A 35 -2.78 5.33 -7.69
C LEU A 35 -1.57 5.41 -8.60
N GLU A 36 -0.37 5.42 -8.01
CA GLU A 36 0.88 5.58 -8.75
C GLU A 36 1.97 4.73 -8.12
N MET A 37 2.86 4.23 -8.97
CA MET A 37 4.04 3.48 -8.53
C MET A 37 5.27 4.22 -9.04
N HIS A 38 6.16 4.59 -8.13
CA HIS A 38 7.42 5.27 -8.45
C HIS A 38 8.60 4.41 -8.01
N GLU A 39 9.81 4.86 -8.27
CA GLU A 39 11.01 4.08 -7.99
C GLU A 39 11.20 3.79 -6.50
N LYS A 40 10.89 4.76 -5.63
CA LYS A 40 11.14 4.64 -4.19
C LYS A 40 9.89 4.78 -3.33
N PHE A 41 8.76 5.10 -3.93
CA PHE A 41 7.52 5.30 -3.19
C PHE A 41 6.32 5.00 -4.08
N LEU A 42 5.18 4.84 -3.42
CA LEU A 42 3.90 4.75 -4.11
C LEU A 42 2.99 5.87 -3.62
N VAL A 43 1.94 6.15 -4.38
CA VAL A 43 0.88 7.05 -3.95
C VAL A 43 -0.38 6.22 -3.79
N ILE A 44 -0.97 6.26 -2.61
CA ILE A 44 -2.21 5.56 -2.30
C ILE A 44 -3.34 6.58 -2.14
N HIS A 45 -4.55 6.19 -2.55
CA HIS A 45 -5.73 7.00 -2.27
C HIS A 45 -6.35 6.50 -0.97
N ASP A 46 -5.91 7.08 0.14
CA ASP A 46 -6.42 6.72 1.46
C ASP A 46 -7.86 7.20 1.63
N ARG A 47 -8.67 6.42 2.33
CA ARG A 47 -10.09 6.74 2.53
C ARG A 47 -10.32 8.03 3.30
N VAL A 48 -9.38 8.39 4.16
CA VAL A 48 -9.50 9.56 5.03
C VAL A 48 -8.67 10.72 4.51
N LEU A 49 -7.42 10.46 4.16
CA LEU A 49 -6.44 11.50 3.82
C LEU A 49 -6.38 11.84 2.34
N GLY A 50 -6.94 10.99 1.47
CA GLY A 50 -6.84 11.17 0.03
C GLY A 50 -5.49 10.70 -0.50
N GLU A 51 -4.94 11.39 -1.49
CA GLU A 51 -3.67 11.02 -2.10
C GLU A 51 -2.52 11.18 -1.10
N THR A 52 -1.84 10.07 -0.81
CA THR A 52 -0.78 10.04 0.20
C THR A 52 0.42 9.26 -0.33
N PRO A 53 1.62 9.85 -0.35
CA PRO A 53 2.82 9.12 -0.75
C PRO A 53 3.35 8.28 0.41
N ILE A 54 3.80 7.06 0.09
CA ILE A 54 4.38 6.15 1.08
C ILE A 54 5.69 5.61 0.52
N LEU A 55 6.78 5.85 1.24
CA LEU A 55 8.08 5.31 0.88
C LEU A 55 8.08 3.79 1.05
N PHE A 56 8.62 3.07 0.07
CA PHE A 56 8.71 1.61 0.18
C PHE A 56 9.49 1.18 1.43
N SER A 57 10.54 1.93 1.76
CA SER A 57 11.36 1.63 2.94
C SER A 57 10.61 1.80 4.27
N ASN A 58 9.49 2.51 4.24
CA ASN A 58 8.67 2.72 5.44
C ASN A 58 7.53 1.71 5.58
N ILE A 59 7.36 0.83 4.61
CA ILE A 59 6.29 -0.18 4.66
C ILE A 59 6.70 -1.31 5.60
N LYS A 60 5.91 -1.54 6.61
CA LYS A 60 6.10 -2.64 7.55
C LYS A 60 5.24 -3.85 7.17
N ILE A 61 3.96 -3.60 6.89
CA ILE A 61 3.01 -4.63 6.51
C ILE A 61 2.27 -4.17 5.26
N LEU A 62 2.17 -5.06 4.29
CA LEU A 62 1.41 -4.84 3.07
C LEU A 62 0.52 -6.04 2.86
N GLU A 63 -0.79 -5.82 2.79
CA GLU A 63 -1.73 -6.90 2.55
C GLU A 63 -2.98 -6.40 1.84
N LYS A 64 -3.76 -7.33 1.31
CA LYS A 64 -5.05 -7.00 0.74
C LYS A 64 -5.97 -6.52 1.85
N TYR A 65 -6.63 -5.38 1.64
CA TYR A 65 -7.61 -4.90 2.59
C TYR A 65 -8.78 -5.86 2.66
N ARG A 66 -9.15 -6.23 3.86
CA ARG A 66 -10.31 -7.08 4.09
C ARG A 66 -11.31 -6.33 4.95
N GLU A 67 -12.49 -6.13 4.39
CA GLU A 67 -13.58 -5.57 5.15
C GLU A 67 -14.06 -6.60 6.16
N LYS A 68 -14.17 -6.18 7.42
CA LYS A 68 -14.73 -7.07 8.44
C LYS A 68 -16.22 -7.23 8.21
N VAL A 69 -16.62 -8.43 7.89
CA VAL A 69 -18.03 -8.79 7.82
C VAL A 69 -18.39 -9.42 9.15
N GLU A 70 -19.27 -8.77 9.86
CA GLU A 70 -19.78 -9.33 11.10
C GLU A 70 -20.95 -10.26 10.81
#